data_bd8c1d95e3370b7c077d6b8d03e7e7f1
#
_entry.id   bd8c1d95e3370b7c077d6b8d03e7e7f1
#
_cell.length_a   1.000
_cell.length_b   1.000
_cell.length_c   1.000
_cell.angle_alpha   90.00
_cell.angle_beta   90.00
_cell.angle_gamma   90.00
#
_symmetry.space_group_name_H-M   'P 1'
#
loop_
_entity.id
_entity.type
_entity.pdbx_description
1 polymer ?
#
loop_
_entity_poly.entity_id
_entity_poly.type
_entity_poly.pdbx_seq_one_letter_code
_entity_poly.pdbx_strand_id
1 'polypeptide(L)'
;MLAVVSSSGNQIHFFNTKNFERIGVIDSPVTEPHELCFDSKRQLLYVSITYRSGFYRNNPEKSHEILVIDIDQFKVIDIIDISPEFAPHGLVYNEKKDLLYVSVESGEGGILIINLNTRKVLDRISTEATGPHWFVTNPDGTKGYSSNKEAPFISVLDTHNKELIGKVSMPYGSEELAISPKGNRVYIPSPCLLGDYKEEQPTLSIINTETDKIIKTKSFSDLITPVHVTNDGKVLVGHTRFQNKNGERTRSMFSPAPGYVSVLDGESLNVLGTIEVDLLPITMRSSTDGTVGYVSNLRSGTISVLDLVNYKNVHTIEVDPGDRNADPSVNQGAHGIAYIER
;
A
#
# COMPACT_ATOMS: atom_id res chain seq x y z
N MET A 1 -10.87 -10.22 10.86
CA MET A 1 -10.51 -11.03 9.68
C MET A 1 -9.44 -10.28 8.89
N LEU A 2 -8.56 -11.00 8.22
CA LEU A 2 -7.55 -10.42 7.34
C LEU A 2 -7.79 -10.90 5.91
N ALA A 3 -7.89 -10.00 4.95
CA ALA A 3 -7.90 -10.33 3.53
C ALA A 3 -6.52 -10.03 2.93
N VAL A 4 -6.04 -10.90 2.07
CA VAL A 4 -4.70 -10.83 1.44
C VAL A 4 -4.79 -11.21 -0.02
N VAL A 5 -4.17 -10.42 -0.88
CA VAL A 5 -4.03 -10.73 -2.30
C VAL A 5 -2.80 -11.59 -2.55
N SER A 6 -2.95 -12.68 -3.30
CA SER A 6 -1.88 -13.29 -4.07
C SER A 6 -2.00 -12.84 -5.53
N SER A 7 -1.15 -11.90 -5.96
CA SER A 7 -1.23 -11.37 -7.33
C SER A 7 -0.83 -12.44 -8.34
N SER A 8 0.29 -13.13 -8.12
CA SER A 8 0.75 -14.20 -9.02
C SER A 8 -0.12 -15.46 -8.97
N GLY A 9 -0.79 -15.73 -7.84
CA GLY A 9 -1.74 -16.84 -7.68
C GLY A 9 -3.14 -16.50 -8.21
N ASN A 10 -3.41 -15.24 -8.57
CA ASN A 10 -4.74 -14.77 -8.97
C ASN A 10 -5.83 -15.07 -7.94
N GLN A 11 -5.52 -14.91 -6.65
CA GLN A 11 -6.40 -15.26 -5.55
C GLN A 11 -6.48 -14.19 -4.49
N ILE A 12 -7.61 -14.15 -3.80
CA ILE A 12 -7.80 -13.38 -2.57
C ILE A 12 -8.07 -14.37 -1.43
N HIS A 13 -7.21 -14.36 -0.42
CA HIS A 13 -7.26 -15.24 0.73
C HIS A 13 -7.82 -14.52 1.95
N PHE A 14 -8.58 -15.25 2.76
CA PHE A 14 -9.16 -14.73 4.00
C PHE A 14 -8.70 -15.56 5.18
N PHE A 15 -8.25 -14.90 6.25
CA PHE A 15 -7.74 -15.53 7.46
C PHE A 15 -8.45 -15.01 8.70
N ASN A 16 -8.65 -15.89 9.65
CA ASN A 16 -9.11 -15.53 10.99
C ASN A 16 -7.95 -14.91 11.76
N THR A 17 -8.15 -13.71 12.31
CA THR A 17 -7.09 -12.97 13.04
C THR A 17 -6.81 -13.49 14.46
N LYS A 18 -7.60 -14.45 14.98
CA LYS A 18 -7.39 -15.03 16.31
C LYS A 18 -6.52 -16.29 16.29
N ASN A 19 -6.73 -17.16 15.30
CA ASN A 19 -6.01 -18.42 15.16
C ASN A 19 -5.21 -18.56 13.88
N PHE A 20 -5.27 -17.54 13.00
CA PHE A 20 -4.56 -17.42 11.72
C PHE A 20 -4.91 -18.50 10.68
N GLU A 21 -5.99 -19.23 10.91
CA GLU A 21 -6.48 -20.22 9.95
C GLU A 21 -7.09 -19.56 8.72
N ARG A 22 -6.87 -20.17 7.56
CA ARG A 22 -7.51 -19.74 6.31
C ARG A 22 -8.99 -20.13 6.35
N ILE A 23 -9.87 -19.14 6.21
CA ILE A 23 -11.33 -19.31 6.29
C ILE A 23 -12.03 -19.17 4.94
N GLY A 24 -11.32 -18.70 3.91
CA GLY A 24 -11.85 -18.55 2.56
C GLY A 24 -10.78 -18.25 1.54
N VAL A 25 -11.07 -18.58 0.28
CA VAL A 25 -10.27 -18.23 -0.90
C VAL A 25 -11.23 -17.91 -2.03
N ILE A 26 -10.91 -16.87 -2.80
CA ILE A 26 -11.62 -16.48 -4.01
C ILE A 26 -10.62 -16.50 -5.16
N ASP A 27 -10.93 -17.25 -6.22
CA ASP A 27 -10.22 -17.11 -7.50
C ASP A 27 -10.64 -15.80 -8.16
N SER A 28 -9.68 -14.97 -8.50
CA SER A 28 -9.95 -13.69 -9.17
C SER A 28 -10.40 -13.95 -10.62
N PRO A 29 -11.53 -13.38 -11.06
CA PRO A 29 -11.97 -13.50 -12.45
C PRO A 29 -11.10 -12.70 -13.42
N VAL A 30 -10.28 -11.79 -12.91
CA VAL A 30 -9.30 -11.00 -13.67
C VAL A 30 -7.93 -11.25 -13.07
N THR A 31 -6.90 -11.40 -13.91
CA THR A 31 -5.53 -11.71 -13.47
C THR A 31 -4.90 -10.57 -12.68
N GLU A 32 -3.99 -10.94 -11.80
CA GLU A 32 -3.13 -10.06 -11.00
C GLU A 32 -3.89 -9.05 -10.11
N PRO A 33 -4.79 -9.51 -9.21
CA PRO A 33 -5.34 -8.65 -8.17
C PRO A 33 -4.19 -7.99 -7.38
N HIS A 34 -4.37 -6.72 -6.97
CA HIS A 34 -3.24 -5.91 -6.49
C HIS A 34 -3.46 -5.35 -5.09
N GLU A 35 -4.28 -4.32 -4.92
CA GLU A 35 -4.52 -3.68 -3.64
C GLU A 35 -5.94 -3.90 -3.13
N LEU A 36 -6.13 -3.75 -1.82
CA LEU A 36 -7.40 -3.99 -1.13
C LEU A 36 -7.86 -2.77 -0.35
N CYS A 37 -9.17 -2.52 -0.39
CA CYS A 37 -9.84 -1.54 0.45
C CYS A 37 -11.14 -2.08 1.00
N PHE A 38 -11.32 -2.02 2.33
CA PHE A 38 -12.53 -2.48 3.00
C PHE A 38 -13.52 -1.33 3.23
N ASP A 39 -14.77 -1.55 2.84
CA ASP A 39 -15.92 -0.70 3.12
C ASP A 39 -16.66 -1.27 4.35
N SER A 40 -16.44 -0.65 5.50
CA SER A 40 -17.03 -1.05 6.78
C SER A 40 -18.55 -0.93 6.80
N LYS A 41 -19.10 0.04 6.05
CA LYS A 41 -20.54 0.32 6.00
C LYS A 41 -21.32 -0.74 5.23
N ARG A 42 -20.76 -1.22 4.10
CA ARG A 42 -21.42 -2.21 3.23
C ARG A 42 -20.92 -3.63 3.44
N GLN A 43 -19.87 -3.81 4.25
CA GLN A 43 -19.17 -5.08 4.43
C GLN A 43 -18.67 -5.64 3.07
N LEU A 44 -18.15 -4.75 2.24
CA LEU A 44 -17.60 -5.09 0.93
C LEU A 44 -16.10 -4.84 0.90
N LEU A 45 -15.41 -5.61 0.08
CA LEU A 45 -13.99 -5.44 -0.20
C LEU A 45 -13.82 -5.05 -1.67
N TYR A 46 -13.09 -3.97 -1.93
CA TYR A 46 -12.70 -3.54 -3.28
C TYR A 46 -11.27 -3.99 -3.54
N VAL A 47 -11.03 -4.52 -4.74
CA VAL A 47 -9.73 -5.01 -5.17
C VAL A 47 -9.37 -4.36 -6.49
N SER A 48 -8.27 -3.59 -6.53
CA SER A 48 -7.76 -3.05 -7.79
C SER A 48 -7.08 -4.15 -8.61
N ILE A 49 -7.29 -4.12 -9.92
CA ILE A 49 -6.52 -4.88 -10.88
C ILE A 49 -5.68 -3.87 -11.66
N THR A 50 -4.41 -3.77 -11.34
CA THR A 50 -3.56 -2.74 -11.93
C THR A 50 -3.08 -3.15 -13.31
N TYR A 51 -2.57 -4.36 -13.43
CA TYR A 51 -2.04 -4.93 -14.66
C TYR A 51 -2.64 -6.31 -14.90
N ARG A 52 -2.69 -6.74 -16.15
CA ARG A 52 -3.18 -8.07 -16.51
C ARG A 52 -2.08 -9.09 -16.72
N SER A 53 -0.84 -8.63 -16.77
CA SER A 53 0.33 -9.50 -16.90
C SER A 53 1.61 -8.77 -16.53
N GLY A 54 2.51 -9.45 -15.84
CA GLY A 54 3.87 -9.01 -15.61
C GLY A 54 4.03 -7.97 -14.50
N PHE A 55 5.08 -7.23 -14.57
CA PHE A 55 5.55 -6.31 -13.54
C PHE A 55 5.42 -4.86 -14.03
N TYR A 56 5.31 -3.91 -13.11
CA TYR A 56 5.15 -2.47 -13.32
C TYR A 56 5.89 -1.88 -14.55
N ARG A 57 7.12 -2.30 -14.86
CA ARG A 57 7.91 -1.79 -16.00
C ARG A 57 7.81 -2.63 -17.28
N ASN A 58 7.33 -3.86 -17.20
CA ASN A 58 7.27 -4.80 -18.32
C ASN A 58 5.83 -5.23 -18.60
N ASN A 59 4.88 -4.31 -18.44
CA ASN A 59 3.49 -4.62 -18.51
C ASN A 59 2.84 -3.99 -19.75
N PRO A 60 2.62 -4.77 -20.80
CA PRO A 60 1.97 -4.28 -22.03
C PRO A 60 0.46 -4.08 -21.86
N GLU A 61 -0.15 -4.73 -20.85
CA GLU A 61 -1.61 -4.72 -20.71
C GLU A 61 -2.00 -4.18 -19.34
N LYS A 62 -2.60 -2.99 -19.34
CA LYS A 62 -3.14 -2.32 -18.17
C LYS A 62 -4.61 -2.67 -18.00
N SER A 63 -5.07 -2.81 -16.78
CA SER A 63 -6.44 -3.15 -16.47
C SER A 63 -7.32 -1.91 -16.27
N HIS A 64 -8.64 -2.14 -16.32
CA HIS A 64 -9.68 -1.12 -16.10
C HIS A 64 -10.65 -1.54 -14.99
N GLU A 65 -10.33 -2.59 -14.23
CA GLU A 65 -11.27 -3.24 -13.36
C GLU A 65 -10.94 -3.04 -11.88
N ILE A 66 -12.02 -2.89 -11.08
CA ILE A 66 -11.99 -3.01 -9.63
C ILE A 66 -13.03 -4.05 -9.24
N LEU A 67 -12.60 -5.13 -8.59
CA LEU A 67 -13.51 -6.17 -8.12
C LEU A 67 -14.27 -5.67 -6.90
N VAL A 68 -15.52 -6.08 -6.77
CA VAL A 68 -16.36 -5.88 -5.59
C VAL A 68 -16.68 -7.24 -4.99
N ILE A 69 -16.24 -7.47 -3.76
CA ILE A 69 -16.34 -8.76 -3.07
C ILE A 69 -17.26 -8.62 -1.87
N ASP A 70 -18.23 -9.52 -1.77
CA ASP A 70 -19.00 -9.78 -0.55
C ASP A 70 -18.15 -10.66 0.38
N ILE A 71 -17.79 -10.12 1.55
CA ILE A 71 -16.91 -10.81 2.50
C ILE A 71 -17.61 -11.86 3.36
N ASP A 72 -18.94 -11.86 3.39
CA ASP A 72 -19.72 -12.88 4.08
C ASP A 72 -19.92 -14.13 3.23
N GLN A 73 -20.06 -13.92 1.92
CA GLN A 73 -20.23 -15.01 0.95
C GLN A 73 -18.90 -15.48 0.35
N PHE A 74 -17.80 -14.77 0.57
CA PHE A 74 -16.51 -14.96 -0.13
C PHE A 74 -16.71 -15.03 -1.65
N LYS A 75 -17.33 -14.00 -2.21
CA LYS A 75 -17.72 -14.00 -3.62
C LYS A 75 -17.53 -12.64 -4.27
N VAL A 76 -16.99 -12.63 -5.50
CA VAL A 76 -17.06 -11.46 -6.37
C VAL A 76 -18.51 -11.27 -6.80
N ILE A 77 -19.11 -10.14 -6.44
CA ILE A 77 -20.52 -9.80 -6.73
C ILE A 77 -20.67 -8.78 -7.84
N ASP A 78 -19.58 -8.05 -8.17
CA ASP A 78 -19.58 -7.07 -9.25
C ASP A 78 -18.15 -6.72 -9.67
N ILE A 79 -18.03 -6.05 -10.82
CA ILE A 79 -16.77 -5.47 -11.31
C ILE A 79 -17.09 -4.03 -11.74
N ILE A 80 -16.37 -3.07 -11.15
CA ILE A 80 -16.44 -1.67 -11.56
C ILE A 80 -15.47 -1.47 -12.73
N ASP A 81 -16.01 -1.17 -13.90
CA ASP A 81 -15.24 -0.76 -15.08
C ASP A 81 -14.98 0.75 -14.98
N ILE A 82 -13.70 1.13 -14.97
CA ILE A 82 -13.27 2.52 -14.91
C ILE A 82 -12.88 3.10 -16.27
N SER A 83 -13.12 2.37 -17.37
CA SER A 83 -12.79 2.85 -18.74
C SER A 83 -13.36 4.25 -19.00
N PRO A 84 -12.61 5.15 -19.67
CA PRO A 84 -11.34 4.94 -20.38
C PRO A 84 -10.07 4.98 -19.47
N GLU A 85 -10.23 5.20 -18.18
CA GLU A 85 -9.13 5.22 -17.23
C GLU A 85 -8.55 3.81 -17.06
N PHE A 86 -7.26 3.69 -16.68
CA PHE A 86 -6.58 2.42 -16.57
C PHE A 86 -5.53 2.38 -15.46
N ALA A 87 -5.08 1.17 -15.14
CA ALA A 87 -4.13 0.85 -14.11
C ALA A 87 -4.52 1.44 -12.73
N PRO A 88 -5.68 1.02 -12.15
CA PRO A 88 -6.03 1.41 -10.80
C PRO A 88 -5.05 0.80 -9.80
N HIS A 89 -4.54 1.62 -8.88
CA HIS A 89 -3.59 1.22 -7.84
C HIS A 89 -4.18 1.32 -6.44
N GLY A 90 -3.73 2.29 -5.66
CA GLY A 90 -4.19 2.51 -4.30
C GLY A 90 -5.67 2.86 -4.23
N LEU A 91 -6.37 2.23 -3.29
CA LEU A 91 -7.79 2.39 -3.04
C LEU A 91 -8.00 2.97 -1.63
N VAL A 92 -8.79 4.03 -1.50
CA VAL A 92 -9.11 4.63 -0.20
C VAL A 92 -10.61 4.86 -0.08
N TYR A 93 -11.25 4.19 0.86
CA TYR A 93 -12.61 4.47 1.27
C TYR A 93 -12.64 5.62 2.28
N ASN A 94 -13.36 6.67 1.96
CA ASN A 94 -13.66 7.73 2.90
C ASN A 94 -15.10 7.55 3.42
N GLU A 95 -15.24 7.07 4.64
CA GLU A 95 -16.52 6.74 5.26
C GLU A 95 -17.43 7.95 5.38
N LYS A 96 -16.89 9.11 5.75
CA LYS A 96 -17.67 10.34 5.94
C LYS A 96 -18.28 10.86 4.64
N LYS A 97 -17.57 10.73 3.52
CA LYS A 97 -18.07 11.13 2.19
C LYS A 97 -18.82 10.01 1.50
N ASP A 98 -18.67 8.76 1.96
CA ASP A 98 -19.21 7.56 1.32
C ASP A 98 -18.71 7.39 -0.13
N LEU A 99 -17.41 7.65 -0.33
CA LEU A 99 -16.75 7.63 -1.63
C LEU A 99 -15.52 6.73 -1.61
N LEU A 100 -15.23 6.11 -2.74
CA LEU A 100 -13.97 5.43 -2.98
C LEU A 100 -13.10 6.32 -3.88
N TYR A 101 -11.88 6.58 -3.43
CA TYR A 101 -10.85 7.23 -4.21
C TYR A 101 -9.88 6.19 -4.74
N VAL A 102 -9.49 6.32 -6.01
CA VAL A 102 -8.63 5.35 -6.70
C VAL A 102 -7.56 6.08 -7.49
N SER A 103 -6.29 5.79 -7.22
CA SER A 103 -5.21 6.29 -8.06
C SER A 103 -5.16 5.54 -9.39
N VAL A 104 -4.95 6.24 -10.50
CA VAL A 104 -4.88 5.68 -11.85
C VAL A 104 -3.71 6.27 -12.63
N GLU A 105 -3.08 5.45 -13.49
CA GLU A 105 -1.91 5.86 -14.29
C GLU A 105 -2.28 6.55 -15.61
N SER A 106 -3.54 6.58 -15.98
CA SER A 106 -4.00 7.15 -17.25
C SER A 106 -3.71 8.66 -17.37
N GLY A 107 -3.40 9.12 -18.57
CA GLY A 107 -3.05 10.51 -18.85
C GLY A 107 -1.80 10.94 -18.08
N GLU A 108 -1.87 12.08 -17.41
CA GLU A 108 -0.84 12.59 -16.50
C GLU A 108 -1.08 12.14 -15.04
N GLY A 109 -1.65 10.95 -14.86
CA GLY A 109 -2.05 10.42 -13.57
C GLY A 109 -3.29 11.10 -12.98
N GLY A 110 -3.99 10.42 -12.11
CA GLY A 110 -5.19 10.97 -11.48
C GLY A 110 -5.69 10.19 -10.29
N ILE A 111 -6.63 10.80 -9.59
CA ILE A 111 -7.42 10.19 -8.54
C ILE A 111 -8.88 10.19 -9.00
N LEU A 112 -9.43 8.99 -9.20
CA LEU A 112 -10.86 8.83 -9.49
C LEU A 112 -11.67 8.97 -8.23
N ILE A 113 -12.86 9.53 -8.36
CA ILE A 113 -13.88 9.59 -7.31
C ILE A 113 -15.04 8.69 -7.73
N ILE A 114 -15.26 7.62 -6.98
CA ILE A 114 -16.30 6.62 -7.30
C ILE A 114 -17.40 6.68 -6.24
N ASN A 115 -18.64 6.77 -6.72
CA ASN A 115 -19.84 6.62 -5.87
C ASN A 115 -20.10 5.14 -5.61
N LEU A 116 -20.08 4.73 -4.35
CA LEU A 116 -20.21 3.33 -3.96
C LEU A 116 -21.64 2.78 -4.04
N ASN A 117 -22.66 3.65 -4.04
CA ASN A 117 -24.04 3.21 -4.20
C ASN A 117 -24.38 2.89 -5.67
N THR A 118 -23.82 3.68 -6.59
CA THR A 118 -24.03 3.49 -8.04
C THR A 118 -22.89 2.74 -8.71
N ARG A 119 -21.75 2.59 -8.03
CA ARG A 119 -20.50 2.01 -8.56
C ARG A 119 -20.01 2.68 -9.83
N LYS A 120 -20.19 3.99 -9.94
CA LYS A 120 -19.80 4.78 -11.09
C LYS A 120 -18.74 5.80 -10.73
N VAL A 121 -17.84 6.03 -11.67
CA VAL A 121 -16.91 7.16 -11.61
C VAL A 121 -17.74 8.45 -11.70
N LEU A 122 -17.58 9.31 -10.69
CA LEU A 122 -18.23 10.63 -10.65
C LEU A 122 -17.34 11.70 -11.25
N ASP A 123 -16.04 11.57 -10.99
CA ASP A 123 -15.06 12.60 -11.37
C ASP A 123 -13.62 12.09 -11.30
N ARG A 124 -12.69 12.91 -11.78
CA ARG A 124 -11.26 12.67 -11.78
C ARG A 124 -10.49 13.93 -11.40
N ILE A 125 -9.56 13.83 -10.47
CA ILE A 125 -8.64 14.92 -10.14
C ILE A 125 -7.28 14.58 -10.75
N SER A 126 -6.71 15.46 -11.58
CA SER A 126 -5.35 15.27 -12.10
C SER A 126 -4.32 15.38 -10.97
N THR A 127 -3.33 14.49 -10.97
CA THR A 127 -2.16 14.59 -10.08
C THR A 127 -1.01 15.35 -10.73
N GLU A 128 -1.10 15.61 -12.04
CA GLU A 128 -0.04 16.16 -12.89
C GLU A 128 1.29 15.42 -12.71
N ALA A 129 1.22 14.11 -12.53
CA ALA A 129 2.36 13.25 -12.27
C ALA A 129 2.16 11.88 -12.90
N THR A 130 3.16 11.36 -13.57
CA THR A 130 3.21 9.95 -13.95
C THR A 130 3.35 9.05 -12.72
N GLY A 131 2.71 7.88 -12.75
CA GLY A 131 2.80 6.87 -11.71
C GLY A 131 2.24 7.28 -10.35
N PRO A 132 1.04 7.90 -10.25
CA PRO A 132 0.39 8.05 -8.97
C PRO A 132 0.12 6.66 -8.40
N HIS A 133 0.60 6.41 -7.16
CA HIS A 133 0.61 5.06 -6.61
C HIS A 133 -0.36 4.91 -5.44
N TRP A 134 -0.18 5.69 -4.41
CA TRP A 134 -1.00 5.67 -3.22
C TRP A 134 -1.70 7.01 -3.02
N PHE A 135 -2.84 6.99 -2.35
CA PHE A 135 -3.60 8.18 -2.00
C PHE A 135 -4.07 8.10 -0.55
N VAL A 136 -4.09 9.21 0.15
CA VAL A 136 -4.70 9.34 1.47
C VAL A 136 -5.51 10.62 1.54
N THR A 137 -6.60 10.62 2.33
CA THR A 137 -7.39 11.82 2.63
C THR A 137 -7.31 12.16 4.10
N ASN A 138 -7.46 13.44 4.45
CA ASN A 138 -7.80 13.82 5.81
C ASN A 138 -9.16 13.20 6.21
N PRO A 139 -9.46 13.06 7.52
CA PRO A 139 -10.66 12.35 7.96
C PRO A 139 -11.98 12.95 7.47
N ASP A 140 -12.04 14.24 7.18
CA ASP A 140 -13.25 14.89 6.64
C ASP A 140 -13.37 14.74 5.11
N GLY A 141 -12.36 14.19 4.44
CA GLY A 141 -12.34 13.93 3.02
C GLY A 141 -12.34 15.18 2.16
N THR A 142 -11.83 16.31 2.64
CA THR A 142 -11.76 17.57 1.87
C THR A 142 -10.40 17.80 1.22
N LYS A 143 -9.34 17.18 1.73
CA LYS A 143 -7.97 17.31 1.24
C LYS A 143 -7.31 15.95 1.15
N GLY A 144 -6.55 15.73 0.08
CA GLY A 144 -5.84 14.47 -0.14
C GLY A 144 -4.41 14.67 -0.63
N TYR A 145 -3.62 13.60 -0.52
CA TYR A 145 -2.22 13.54 -0.94
C TYR A 145 -2.00 12.29 -1.77
N SER A 146 -1.35 12.45 -2.93
CA SER A 146 -0.97 11.34 -3.80
C SER A 146 0.54 11.19 -3.85
N SER A 147 1.03 9.97 -3.59
CA SER A 147 2.40 9.61 -3.90
C SER A 147 2.57 9.39 -5.40
N ASN A 148 3.75 9.72 -5.92
CA ASN A 148 4.07 9.61 -7.32
C ASN A 148 5.41 8.90 -7.47
N LYS A 149 5.41 7.68 -8.01
CA LYS A 149 6.64 6.88 -8.18
C LYS A 149 7.62 7.53 -9.15
N GLU A 150 7.11 8.14 -10.21
CA GLU A 150 7.89 8.63 -11.35
C GLU A 150 7.94 10.15 -11.43
N ALA A 151 7.47 10.85 -10.39
CA ALA A 151 7.54 12.30 -10.33
C ALA A 151 8.20 12.77 -9.03
N PRO A 152 8.98 13.87 -9.06
CA PRO A 152 9.77 14.33 -7.92
C PRO A 152 8.95 15.15 -6.92
N PHE A 153 7.68 14.83 -6.72
CA PHE A 153 6.78 15.53 -5.79
C PHE A 153 5.59 14.68 -5.36
N ILE A 154 5.00 15.06 -4.25
CA ILE A 154 3.67 14.63 -3.79
C ILE A 154 2.66 15.63 -4.30
N SER A 155 1.55 15.16 -4.87
CA SER A 155 0.44 16.01 -5.29
C SER A 155 -0.50 16.26 -4.11
N VAL A 156 -0.86 17.53 -3.87
CA VAL A 156 -1.82 17.96 -2.86
C VAL A 156 -3.12 18.32 -3.54
N LEU A 157 -4.20 17.67 -3.18
CA LEU A 157 -5.48 17.75 -3.89
C LEU A 157 -6.58 18.29 -2.99
N ASP A 158 -7.35 19.25 -3.49
CA ASP A 158 -8.67 19.61 -2.95
C ASP A 158 -9.70 18.65 -3.53
N THR A 159 -10.23 17.76 -2.71
CA THR A 159 -11.19 16.75 -3.15
C THR A 159 -12.60 17.30 -3.27
N HIS A 160 -12.89 18.48 -2.68
CA HIS A 160 -14.18 19.14 -2.79
C HIS A 160 -14.30 19.91 -4.11
N ASN A 161 -13.30 20.75 -4.40
CA ASN A 161 -13.23 21.50 -5.67
C ASN A 161 -12.67 20.68 -6.83
N LYS A 162 -12.11 19.48 -6.53
CA LYS A 162 -11.58 18.52 -7.51
C LYS A 162 -10.41 19.06 -8.31
N GLU A 163 -9.46 19.68 -7.62
CA GLU A 163 -8.30 20.33 -8.23
C GLU A 163 -6.99 20.03 -7.50
N LEU A 164 -5.89 20.09 -8.23
CA LEU A 164 -4.54 20.09 -7.70
C LEU A 164 -4.27 21.46 -7.10
N ILE A 165 -4.01 21.54 -5.79
CA ILE A 165 -3.79 22.80 -5.07
C ILE A 165 -2.33 23.03 -4.68
N GLY A 166 -1.47 22.01 -4.83
CA GLY A 166 -0.06 22.16 -4.48
C GLY A 166 0.77 20.93 -4.82
N LYS A 167 2.09 21.12 -4.77
CA LYS A 167 3.10 20.07 -4.93
C LYS A 167 4.14 20.19 -3.81
N VAL A 168 4.44 19.07 -3.16
CA VAL A 168 5.50 19.01 -2.14
C VAL A 168 6.69 18.27 -2.73
N SER A 169 7.84 18.91 -2.80
CA SER A 169 9.04 18.34 -3.41
C SER A 169 9.45 17.04 -2.73
N MET A 170 9.65 16.01 -3.55
CA MET A 170 10.12 14.68 -3.15
C MET A 170 11.05 14.16 -4.25
N PRO A 171 12.30 14.65 -4.31
CA PRO A 171 13.17 14.55 -5.50
C PRO A 171 13.40 13.14 -6.01
N TYR A 172 13.29 12.14 -5.14
CA TYR A 172 13.59 10.74 -5.47
C TYR A 172 12.37 9.85 -5.61
N GLY A 173 11.18 10.46 -5.78
CA GLY A 173 9.91 9.74 -5.88
C GLY A 173 9.39 9.28 -4.53
N SER A 174 8.20 8.71 -4.54
CA SER A 174 7.51 8.23 -3.34
C SER A 174 6.68 7.00 -3.66
N GLU A 175 6.51 6.14 -2.68
CA GLU A 175 5.75 4.91 -2.79
C GLU A 175 4.40 5.01 -2.06
N GLU A 176 4.25 4.32 -0.95
CA GLU A 176 3.04 4.36 -0.13
C GLU A 176 2.94 5.68 0.65
N LEU A 177 1.76 5.99 1.13
CA LEU A 177 1.50 7.11 2.05
C LEU A 177 0.70 6.61 3.24
N ALA A 178 0.91 7.22 4.39
CA ALA A 178 0.03 7.06 5.53
C ALA A 178 -0.31 8.40 6.16
N ILE A 179 -1.54 8.54 6.64
CA ILE A 179 -1.98 9.74 7.34
C ILE A 179 -2.20 9.45 8.82
N SER A 180 -1.86 10.40 9.69
CA SER A 180 -2.14 10.26 11.13
C SER A 180 -3.64 10.16 11.40
N PRO A 181 -4.08 9.49 12.49
CA PRO A 181 -5.50 9.38 12.82
C PRO A 181 -6.22 10.74 12.97
N LYS A 182 -5.48 11.78 13.38
CA LYS A 182 -5.99 13.16 13.47
C LYS A 182 -6.00 13.88 12.12
N GLY A 183 -5.42 13.31 11.08
CA GLY A 183 -5.32 13.91 9.76
C GLY A 183 -4.34 15.08 9.65
N ASN A 184 -3.54 15.37 10.68
CA ASN A 184 -2.66 16.53 10.73
C ASN A 184 -1.23 16.27 10.22
N ARG A 185 -0.89 15.01 9.90
CA ARG A 185 0.43 14.61 9.38
C ARG A 185 0.28 13.53 8.30
N VAL A 186 1.05 13.65 7.23
CA VAL A 186 1.25 12.60 6.24
C VAL A 186 2.68 12.11 6.30
N TYR A 187 2.87 10.81 6.33
CA TYR A 187 4.15 10.12 6.36
C TYR A 187 4.44 9.54 4.99
N ILE A 188 5.62 9.84 4.45
CA ILE A 188 5.96 9.56 3.06
C ILE A 188 7.31 8.88 2.99
N PRO A 189 7.35 7.59 2.65
CA PRO A 189 8.59 6.93 2.31
C PRO A 189 9.05 7.33 0.92
N SER A 190 10.32 7.72 0.80
CA SER A 190 11.01 7.89 -0.46
C SER A 190 12.11 6.82 -0.56
N PRO A 191 11.91 5.79 -1.38
CA PRO A 191 12.88 4.70 -1.54
C PRO A 191 14.04 5.07 -2.47
N CYS A 192 14.14 6.30 -2.95
CA CYS A 192 15.13 6.79 -3.92
C CYS A 192 15.02 6.13 -5.30
N LEU A 193 13.81 5.92 -5.81
CA LEU A 193 13.59 5.28 -7.12
C LEU A 193 14.09 6.12 -8.29
N LEU A 194 14.15 7.45 -8.14
CA LEU A 194 14.56 8.40 -9.16
C LEU A 194 16.00 8.89 -9.00
N GLY A 195 16.71 8.48 -7.97
CA GLY A 195 18.04 8.96 -7.61
C GLY A 195 19.18 8.04 -7.96
N ASP A 196 20.43 8.53 -7.82
CA ASP A 196 21.62 7.68 -7.81
C ASP A 196 21.75 7.00 -6.45
N TYR A 197 21.42 5.73 -6.40
CA TYR A 197 21.46 4.92 -5.19
C TYR A 197 22.83 4.81 -4.50
N LYS A 198 23.88 5.30 -5.08
CA LYS A 198 25.22 5.26 -4.47
C LYS A 198 25.45 6.38 -3.47
N GLU A 199 24.81 7.53 -3.68
CA GLU A 199 25.02 8.74 -2.88
C GLU A 199 23.81 9.09 -1.99
N GLU A 200 22.62 8.59 -2.33
CA GLU A 200 21.36 9.00 -1.70
C GLU A 200 20.79 7.89 -0.82
N GLN A 201 20.21 8.29 0.29
CA GLN A 201 19.60 7.37 1.25
C GLN A 201 18.07 7.44 1.20
N PRO A 202 17.38 6.30 1.34
CA PRO A 202 15.95 6.30 1.57
C PRO A 202 15.55 7.16 2.77
N THR A 203 14.46 7.89 2.65
CA THR A 203 13.99 8.78 3.70
C THR A 203 12.51 8.60 3.98
N LEU A 204 12.12 8.80 5.26
CA LEU A 204 10.74 9.01 5.65
C LEU A 204 10.56 10.50 5.98
N SER A 205 9.66 11.18 5.28
CA SER A 205 9.31 12.58 5.53
C SER A 205 7.93 12.71 6.17
N ILE A 206 7.75 13.73 7.00
CA ILE A 206 6.45 14.12 7.57
C ILE A 206 6.03 15.44 6.95
N ILE A 207 4.84 15.46 6.33
CA ILE A 207 4.17 16.72 5.92
C ILE A 207 3.17 17.11 7.01
N ASN A 208 3.18 18.39 7.39
CA ASN A 208 2.10 19.00 8.14
C ASN A 208 0.96 19.36 7.17
N THR A 209 -0.26 18.85 7.41
CA THR A 209 -1.38 18.99 6.47
C THR A 209 -2.04 20.38 6.47
N GLU A 210 -1.78 21.21 7.46
CA GLU A 210 -2.26 22.59 7.51
C GLU A 210 -1.42 23.50 6.60
N THR A 211 -0.10 23.26 6.56
CA THR A 211 0.85 24.12 5.83
C THR A 211 1.38 23.51 4.54
N ASP A 212 1.14 22.21 4.30
CA ASP A 212 1.68 21.41 3.19
C ASP A 212 3.22 21.44 3.10
N LYS A 213 3.88 21.56 4.24
CA LYS A 213 5.35 21.61 4.31
C LYS A 213 5.90 20.38 5.01
N ILE A 214 7.06 19.92 4.54
CA ILE A 214 7.86 18.93 5.25
C ILE A 214 8.34 19.56 6.55
N ILE A 215 7.99 18.93 7.67
CA ILE A 215 8.39 19.37 9.01
C ILE A 215 9.47 18.51 9.62
N LYS A 216 9.69 17.31 9.08
CA LYS A 216 10.70 16.38 9.55
C LYS A 216 11.07 15.36 8.46
N THR A 217 12.34 14.95 8.45
CA THR A 217 12.83 13.85 7.60
C THR A 217 13.80 12.99 8.40
N LYS A 218 13.69 11.66 8.23
CA LYS A 218 14.58 10.66 8.81
C LYS A 218 15.14 9.79 7.70
N SER A 219 16.46 9.66 7.65
CA SER A 219 17.16 8.79 6.70
C SER A 219 17.29 7.36 7.21
N PHE A 220 17.33 6.41 6.28
CA PHE A 220 17.52 4.99 6.53
C PHE A 220 18.59 4.43 5.60
N SER A 221 19.18 3.33 6.04
CA SER A 221 20.22 2.65 5.26
C SER A 221 19.67 1.62 4.28
N ASP A 222 18.51 1.02 4.59
CA ASP A 222 17.84 0.05 3.73
C ASP A 222 16.69 0.70 2.96
N LEU A 223 16.31 0.10 1.84
CA LEU A 223 15.19 0.56 1.04
C LEU A 223 13.90 0.46 1.86
N ILE A 224 13.14 1.54 1.90
CA ILE A 224 11.83 1.59 2.55
C ILE A 224 10.75 1.78 1.51
N THR A 225 9.70 0.99 1.58
CA THR A 225 8.54 1.09 0.67
C THR A 225 7.23 1.24 1.44
N PRO A 226 6.82 0.30 2.32
CA PRO A 226 5.55 0.45 3.00
C PRO A 226 5.66 1.34 4.24
N VAL A 227 4.61 2.11 4.45
CA VAL A 227 4.40 2.88 5.68
C VAL A 227 2.95 2.71 6.15
N HIS A 228 2.76 2.52 7.44
CA HIS A 228 1.44 2.46 8.05
C HIS A 228 1.43 3.23 9.37
N VAL A 229 0.32 3.90 9.69
CA VAL A 229 0.12 4.56 10.98
C VAL A 229 -0.97 3.82 11.75
N THR A 230 -0.65 3.37 12.94
CA THR A 230 -1.61 2.74 13.84
C THR A 230 -2.54 3.77 14.46
N ASN A 231 -3.70 3.37 14.95
CA ASN A 231 -4.65 4.28 15.58
C ASN A 231 -4.13 4.95 16.86
N ASP A 232 -3.15 4.34 17.54
CA ASP A 232 -2.45 4.95 18.67
C ASP A 232 -1.27 5.84 18.27
N GLY A 233 -1.04 6.03 16.98
CA GLY A 233 -0.08 6.99 16.41
C GLY A 233 1.35 6.48 16.24
N LYS A 234 1.62 5.18 16.39
CA LYS A 234 2.90 4.60 15.98
C LYS A 234 3.00 4.58 14.45
N VAL A 235 4.21 4.75 13.92
CA VAL A 235 4.50 4.67 12.50
C VAL A 235 5.31 3.41 12.23
N LEU A 236 4.76 2.52 11.42
CA LEU A 236 5.43 1.32 10.95
C LEU A 236 6.09 1.61 9.61
N VAL A 237 7.36 1.27 9.48
CA VAL A 237 8.13 1.42 8.23
C VAL A 237 8.74 0.08 7.87
N GLY A 238 8.39 -0.45 6.71
CA GLY A 238 8.94 -1.71 6.23
C GLY A 238 10.24 -1.49 5.45
N HIS A 239 11.23 -2.31 5.76
CA HIS A 239 12.57 -2.25 5.18
C HIS A 239 12.86 -3.49 4.35
N THR A 240 13.19 -3.28 3.09
CA THR A 240 13.67 -4.35 2.20
C THR A 240 15.19 -4.41 2.23
N ARG A 241 15.72 -5.60 2.46
CA ARG A 241 17.17 -5.86 2.43
C ARG A 241 17.55 -6.70 1.23
N PHE A 242 18.71 -6.41 0.68
CA PHE A 242 19.36 -7.23 -0.33
C PHE A 242 20.78 -7.54 0.13
N GLN A 243 21.20 -8.81 0.04
CA GLN A 243 22.51 -9.27 0.45
C GLN A 243 23.10 -10.19 -0.61
N ASN A 244 24.41 -10.07 -0.90
CA ASN A 244 25.10 -11.01 -1.75
C ASN A 244 25.36 -12.35 -1.02
N LYS A 245 25.96 -13.32 -1.73
CA LYS A 245 26.26 -14.64 -1.17
C LYS A 245 27.20 -14.61 0.06
N ASN A 246 27.94 -13.52 0.24
CA ASN A 246 28.85 -13.33 1.39
C ASN A 246 28.16 -12.61 2.57
N GLY A 247 26.87 -12.32 2.47
CA GLY A 247 26.10 -11.56 3.47
C GLY A 247 26.35 -10.04 3.42
N GLU A 248 27.09 -9.54 2.44
CA GLU A 248 27.33 -8.12 2.28
C GLU A 248 26.10 -7.46 1.64
N ARG A 249 25.77 -6.26 2.13
CA ARG A 249 24.65 -5.48 1.60
C ARG A 249 24.84 -5.19 0.12
N THR A 250 23.79 -5.41 -0.64
CA THR A 250 23.71 -5.07 -2.07
C THR A 250 22.39 -4.37 -2.35
N ARG A 251 22.23 -3.78 -3.51
CA ARG A 251 20.96 -3.26 -4.03
C ARG A 251 20.41 -4.08 -5.19
N SER A 252 20.93 -5.28 -5.38
CA SER A 252 20.45 -6.21 -6.39
C SER A 252 19.13 -6.82 -5.99
N MET A 253 18.08 -6.53 -6.73
CA MET A 253 16.74 -7.14 -6.53
C MET A 253 16.75 -8.67 -6.67
N PHE A 254 17.81 -9.24 -7.21
CA PHE A 254 18.00 -10.69 -7.36
C PHE A 254 18.59 -11.38 -6.13
N SER A 255 18.88 -10.63 -5.07
CA SER A 255 19.49 -11.15 -3.84
C SER A 255 18.71 -10.68 -2.60
N PRO A 256 17.41 -11.00 -2.49
CA PRO A 256 16.59 -10.58 -1.35
C PRO A 256 17.05 -11.28 -0.08
N ALA A 257 17.01 -10.56 1.04
CA ALA A 257 17.22 -11.06 2.39
C ALA A 257 16.02 -10.72 3.27
N PRO A 258 15.79 -11.43 4.40
CA PRO A 258 14.73 -11.09 5.32
C PRO A 258 14.73 -9.61 5.67
N GLY A 259 13.54 -9.00 5.56
CA GLY A 259 13.33 -7.59 5.86
C GLY A 259 13.14 -7.34 7.35
N TYR A 260 12.77 -6.13 7.68
CA TYR A 260 12.33 -5.79 9.03
C TYR A 260 11.36 -4.62 9.02
N VAL A 261 10.63 -4.43 10.09
CA VAL A 261 9.78 -3.27 10.35
C VAL A 261 10.38 -2.45 11.47
N SER A 262 10.61 -1.16 11.23
CA SER A 262 10.85 -0.20 12.30
C SER A 262 9.53 0.32 12.83
N VAL A 263 9.31 0.23 14.12
CA VAL A 263 8.21 0.87 14.83
C VAL A 263 8.73 2.19 15.38
N LEU A 264 8.13 3.29 14.93
CA LEU A 264 8.57 4.64 15.27
C LEU A 264 7.49 5.37 16.08
N ASP A 265 7.93 6.25 16.94
CA ASP A 265 7.08 7.29 17.51
C ASP A 265 6.66 8.28 16.39
N GLY A 266 5.37 8.53 16.25
CA GLY A 266 4.83 9.31 15.13
C GLY A 266 5.19 10.80 15.16
N GLU A 267 5.66 11.34 16.28
CA GLU A 267 6.06 12.75 16.38
C GLU A 267 7.56 12.93 16.23
N SER A 268 8.31 12.16 17.00
CA SER A 268 9.77 12.27 17.06
C SER A 268 10.49 11.48 15.99
N LEU A 269 9.85 10.48 15.36
CA LEU A 269 10.45 9.45 14.52
C LEU A 269 11.57 8.66 15.23
N ASN A 270 11.59 8.65 16.57
CA ASN A 270 12.49 7.80 17.32
C ASN A 270 12.06 6.34 17.16
N VAL A 271 13.04 5.45 17.02
CA VAL A 271 12.79 4.01 16.94
C VAL A 271 12.36 3.51 18.30
N LEU A 272 11.16 2.95 18.39
CA LEU A 272 10.62 2.28 19.58
C LEU A 272 10.99 0.80 19.60
N GLY A 273 11.03 0.18 18.42
CA GLY A 273 11.42 -1.22 18.25
C GLY A 273 11.68 -1.57 16.79
N THR A 274 12.30 -2.73 16.58
CA THR A 274 12.57 -3.30 15.26
C THR A 274 12.17 -4.76 15.25
N ILE A 275 11.45 -5.21 14.22
CA ILE A 275 10.88 -6.56 14.14
C ILE A 275 11.30 -7.19 12.83
N GLU A 276 11.95 -8.34 12.85
CA GLU A 276 12.29 -9.08 11.62
C GLU A 276 11.03 -9.65 10.96
N VAL A 277 11.01 -9.58 9.61
CA VAL A 277 9.95 -10.11 8.75
C VAL A 277 10.58 -10.84 7.57
N ASP A 278 9.76 -11.48 6.73
CA ASP A 278 10.26 -12.24 5.58
C ASP A 278 10.69 -11.34 4.41
N LEU A 279 10.76 -11.90 3.21
CA LEU A 279 11.35 -11.27 2.02
C LEU A 279 10.42 -10.24 1.40
N LEU A 280 10.92 -9.02 1.27
CA LEU A 280 10.28 -7.90 0.57
C LEU A 280 8.93 -7.50 1.17
N PRO A 281 8.93 -6.89 2.39
CA PRO A 281 7.73 -6.30 2.96
C PRO A 281 7.19 -5.20 2.05
N ILE A 282 5.90 -5.25 1.68
CA ILE A 282 5.32 -4.34 0.67
C ILE A 282 4.04 -3.62 1.12
N THR A 283 3.21 -4.22 1.94
CA THR A 283 1.99 -3.59 2.47
C THR A 283 1.85 -3.91 3.97
N MET A 284 1.35 -2.95 4.74
CA MET A 284 1.17 -3.13 6.18
C MET A 284 -0.22 -2.65 6.63
N ARG A 285 -0.79 -3.34 7.59
CA ARG A 285 -2.01 -2.93 8.32
C ARG A 285 -1.86 -3.27 9.79
N SER A 286 -2.69 -2.67 10.63
CA SER A 286 -2.76 -3.01 12.05
C SER A 286 -4.19 -3.33 12.48
N SER A 287 -4.30 -4.03 13.62
CA SER A 287 -5.56 -4.10 14.35
C SER A 287 -6.02 -2.70 14.79
N THR A 288 -7.32 -2.54 15.00
CA THR A 288 -7.91 -1.24 15.38
C THR A 288 -7.36 -0.70 16.71
N ASP A 289 -7.01 -1.58 17.64
CA ASP A 289 -6.39 -1.21 18.90
C ASP A 289 -4.87 -0.90 18.81
N GLY A 290 -4.26 -1.07 17.63
CA GLY A 290 -2.86 -0.80 17.39
C GLY A 290 -1.87 -1.75 18.08
N THR A 291 -2.34 -2.92 18.57
CA THR A 291 -1.50 -3.89 19.29
C THR A 291 -0.90 -4.95 18.39
N VAL A 292 -1.54 -5.26 17.24
CA VAL A 292 -1.10 -6.26 16.27
C VAL A 292 -0.87 -5.62 14.92
N GLY A 293 0.29 -5.90 14.31
CA GLY A 293 0.61 -5.53 12.92
C GLY A 293 0.57 -6.72 11.99
N TYR A 294 0.25 -6.48 10.73
CA TYR A 294 0.26 -7.46 9.64
C TYR A 294 1.09 -6.90 8.49
N VAL A 295 2.05 -7.68 8.03
CA VAL A 295 2.97 -7.26 6.96
C VAL A 295 2.97 -8.30 5.86
N SER A 296 2.60 -7.91 4.65
CA SER A 296 2.75 -8.80 3.49
C SER A 296 4.21 -8.81 3.04
N ASN A 297 4.72 -10.01 2.86
CA ASN A 297 6.07 -10.27 2.37
C ASN A 297 5.94 -10.79 0.94
N LEU A 298 6.06 -9.90 -0.03
CA LEU A 298 5.71 -10.13 -1.42
C LEU A 298 6.37 -11.38 -2.01
N ARG A 299 7.68 -11.52 -1.78
CA ARG A 299 8.48 -12.61 -2.32
C ARG A 299 8.37 -13.93 -1.57
N SER A 300 8.14 -13.85 -0.28
CA SER A 300 7.93 -15.06 0.53
C SER A 300 6.52 -15.62 0.34
N GLY A 301 5.57 -14.82 -0.12
CA GLY A 301 4.16 -15.19 -0.18
C GLY A 301 3.57 -15.43 1.21
N THR A 302 4.02 -14.64 2.21
CA THR A 302 3.65 -14.82 3.61
C THR A 302 3.16 -13.51 4.22
N ILE A 303 2.46 -13.61 5.36
CA ILE A 303 2.17 -12.47 6.24
C ILE A 303 2.91 -12.67 7.55
N SER A 304 3.73 -11.71 7.93
CA SER A 304 4.29 -11.62 9.28
C SER A 304 3.26 -10.97 10.22
N VAL A 305 2.96 -11.62 11.34
CA VAL A 305 2.08 -11.11 12.40
C VAL A 305 2.93 -10.55 13.53
N LEU A 306 2.80 -9.26 13.79
CA LEU A 306 3.67 -8.53 14.69
C LEU A 306 2.94 -8.18 16.00
N ASP A 307 3.56 -8.49 17.12
CA ASP A 307 3.22 -7.91 18.43
C ASP A 307 3.85 -6.51 18.52
N LEU A 308 3.03 -5.47 18.39
CA LEU A 308 3.46 -4.07 18.40
C LEU A 308 3.63 -3.50 19.83
N VAL A 309 3.39 -4.31 20.85
CA VAL A 309 3.63 -3.96 22.27
C VAL A 309 5.02 -4.43 22.68
N ASN A 310 5.39 -5.66 22.33
CA ASN A 310 6.67 -6.29 22.69
C ASN A 310 7.69 -6.28 21.54
N TYR A 311 7.32 -5.75 20.36
CA TYR A 311 8.15 -5.59 19.18
C TYR A 311 8.78 -6.90 18.69
N LYS A 312 7.95 -7.89 18.40
CA LYS A 312 8.38 -9.21 17.90
C LYS A 312 7.43 -9.78 16.85
N ASN A 313 7.94 -10.57 15.94
CA ASN A 313 7.14 -11.40 15.06
C ASN A 313 6.65 -12.62 15.89
N VAL A 314 5.33 -12.78 15.96
CA VAL A 314 4.71 -13.83 16.78
C VAL A 314 4.16 -14.98 15.94
N HIS A 315 3.95 -14.77 14.65
CA HIS A 315 3.44 -15.79 13.73
C HIS A 315 3.73 -15.42 12.28
N THR A 316 3.85 -16.43 11.42
CA THR A 316 3.91 -16.26 9.98
C THR A 316 2.79 -17.07 9.33
N ILE A 317 1.95 -16.39 8.55
CA ILE A 317 0.85 -17.01 7.79
C ILE A 317 1.34 -17.29 6.37
N GLU A 318 1.23 -18.53 5.91
CA GLU A 318 1.48 -18.87 4.50
C GLU A 318 0.25 -18.50 3.65
N VAL A 319 0.44 -17.62 2.67
CA VAL A 319 -0.59 -17.20 1.72
C VAL A 319 -0.43 -18.01 0.43
N ASP A 320 0.62 -17.71 -0.30
CA ASP A 320 1.01 -18.39 -1.54
C ASP A 320 2.54 -18.28 -1.71
N PRO A 321 3.28 -19.25 -1.18
CA PRO A 321 4.74 -19.22 -1.26
C PRO A 321 5.26 -19.39 -2.69
N GLY A 322 4.40 -19.78 -3.64
CA GLY A 322 4.75 -19.96 -5.06
C GLY A 322 5.89 -20.95 -5.28
N ASP A 323 6.36 -21.06 -6.53
CA ASP A 323 7.60 -21.75 -6.82
C ASP A 323 8.78 -20.81 -6.53
N ARG A 324 9.44 -20.98 -5.38
CA ARG A 324 10.61 -20.19 -4.98
C ARG A 324 11.82 -20.31 -5.92
N ASN A 325 11.76 -21.28 -6.87
CA ASN A 325 12.76 -21.45 -7.93
C ASN A 325 12.38 -20.73 -9.23
N ALA A 326 11.15 -20.24 -9.36
CA ALA A 326 10.74 -19.38 -10.46
C ALA A 326 11.50 -18.04 -10.43
N ASP A 327 11.49 -17.32 -11.53
CA ASP A 327 12.08 -15.99 -11.61
C ASP A 327 11.55 -15.12 -10.45
N PRO A 328 12.43 -14.70 -9.53
CA PRO A 328 11.98 -13.93 -8.38
C PRO A 328 11.30 -12.61 -8.74
N SER A 329 11.44 -12.11 -9.97
CA SER A 329 10.77 -10.90 -10.44
C SER A 329 9.27 -11.08 -10.67
N VAL A 330 8.77 -12.32 -10.76
CA VAL A 330 7.36 -12.64 -11.06
C VAL A 330 6.56 -13.13 -9.86
N ASN A 331 7.21 -13.55 -8.76
CA ASN A 331 6.47 -14.05 -7.60
C ASN A 331 5.96 -12.91 -6.71
N GLN A 332 4.65 -12.71 -6.68
CA GLN A 332 3.92 -11.76 -5.85
C GLN A 332 2.86 -12.50 -5.02
N GLY A 333 3.31 -13.42 -4.19
CA GLY A 333 2.45 -14.35 -3.44
C GLY A 333 1.69 -13.73 -2.27
N ALA A 334 2.09 -12.53 -1.77
CA ALA A 334 1.33 -11.78 -0.78
C ALA A 334 1.55 -10.27 -1.02
N HIS A 335 0.55 -9.58 -1.52
CA HIS A 335 0.62 -8.17 -1.90
C HIS A 335 -0.29 -7.29 -1.03
N GLY A 336 -1.43 -6.85 -1.52
CA GLY A 336 -2.36 -6.02 -0.78
C GLY A 336 -2.96 -6.71 0.44
N ILE A 337 -3.17 -5.96 1.52
CA ILE A 337 -3.80 -6.44 2.76
C ILE A 337 -4.97 -5.52 3.13
N ALA A 338 -6.06 -6.08 3.61
CA ALA A 338 -7.10 -5.36 4.33
C ALA A 338 -7.36 -6.02 5.69
N TYR A 339 -7.29 -5.23 6.77
CA TYR A 339 -7.79 -5.64 8.07
C TYR A 339 -9.30 -5.34 8.13
N ILE A 340 -10.08 -6.35 8.46
CA ILE A 340 -11.54 -6.31 8.46
C ILE A 340 -12.01 -6.55 9.90
N GLU A 341 -12.51 -5.49 10.51
CA GLU A 341 -13.13 -5.57 11.83
C GLU A 341 -14.57 -6.09 11.72
N ARG A 342 -14.91 -7.06 12.57
CA ARG A 342 -16.26 -7.63 12.66
C ARG A 342 -16.75 -7.58 14.09
#